data_a1c85ca0c956eadbc6f0b3ee429dab9c
#
_entry.id   a1c85ca0c956eadbc6f0b3ee429dab9c
#
_cell.length_a   1.000
_cell.length_b   1.000
_cell.length_c   1.000
_cell.angle_alpha   90.00
_cell.angle_beta   90.00
_cell.angle_gamma   90.00
#
_symmetry.space_group_name_H-M   'P 1'
#
loop_
_entity.id
_entity.type
_entity.pdbx_description
1 polymer ?
#
loop_
_entity_poly.entity_id
_entity_poly.type
_entity_poly.pdbx_seq_one_letter_code
_entity_poly.pdbx_strand_id
1 'polypeptide(L)'
;GYFKVNNSSMPSLFCGQFGDSIKETFNRIKYGGIPSQAQRVFYINLQEIKGIPFGTSTPVNYFDNFYNSELMLRAHGTYSIKVVEPFKFYQEVIPREAVTENKSVDFADVRAQYNEEFVGALGSAINQYSADGERISFIKSKQRLIGQYMAQTLDEEWTQARGMEVFAVGMDVSYTEDSQ
;
A
#
# COMPACT_ATOMS: atom_id res chain seq x y z
N GLY A 1 -3.75 8.95 -5.81
CA GLY A 1 -2.71 8.36 -6.66
C GLY A 1 -3.34 7.49 -7.70
N TYR A 2 -2.92 7.66 -8.94
CA TYR A 2 -3.50 6.94 -10.07
C TYR A 2 -2.45 6.03 -10.68
N PHE A 3 -2.83 4.80 -10.94
CA PHE A 3 -2.06 3.89 -11.77
C PHE A 3 -2.70 3.88 -13.14
N LYS A 4 -2.00 4.34 -14.16
CA LYS A 4 -2.50 4.31 -15.53
C LYS A 4 -1.78 3.22 -16.29
N VAL A 5 -2.52 2.19 -16.68
CA VAL A 5 -2.06 1.19 -17.63
C VAL A 5 -2.38 1.69 -19.02
N ASN A 6 -1.37 1.93 -19.84
CA ASN A 6 -1.54 2.30 -21.23
C ASN A 6 -1.06 1.14 -22.10
N ASN A 7 -1.99 0.53 -22.80
CA ASN A 7 -1.70 -0.55 -23.75
C ASN A 7 -1.50 0.08 -25.13
N SER A 8 -0.29 0.50 -25.44
CA SER A 8 0.04 0.99 -26.77
C SER A 8 0.89 -0.04 -27.50
N SER A 9 0.39 -0.54 -28.62
CA SER A 9 1.20 -1.25 -29.57
C SER A 9 2.01 -0.22 -30.38
N MET A 10 3.13 0.25 -29.82
CA MET A 10 4.08 1.04 -30.61
C MET A 10 5.06 0.11 -31.32
N PRO A 11 5.26 0.26 -32.61
CA PRO A 11 6.39 -0.38 -33.29
C PRO A 11 7.68 0.19 -32.73
N SER A 12 8.60 -0.68 -32.33
CA SER A 12 9.91 -0.29 -31.79
C SER A 12 10.83 0.25 -32.88
N LEU A 13 10.54 1.44 -33.38
CA LEU A 13 11.43 2.13 -34.33
C LEU A 13 12.66 2.77 -33.65
N PHE A 14 12.77 2.70 -32.32
CA PHE A 14 13.79 3.40 -31.55
C PHE A 14 14.62 2.53 -30.57
N CYS A 15 14.48 1.23 -30.55
CA CYS A 15 15.43 0.38 -29.82
C CYS A 15 16.56 -0.02 -30.76
N GLY A 16 17.63 0.70 -30.70
CA GLY A 16 18.95 0.70 -31.27
C GLY A 16 19.62 -0.59 -31.79
N GLN A 17 18.89 -1.52 -32.40
CA GLN A 17 19.49 -2.62 -33.15
C GLN A 17 18.81 -2.72 -34.52
N PHE A 18 19.53 -2.25 -35.54
CA PHE A 18 19.10 -2.29 -36.95
C PHE A 18 18.67 -3.69 -37.44
N GLY A 19 19.22 -4.76 -36.84
CA GLY A 19 18.88 -6.12 -37.20
C GLY A 19 17.48 -6.56 -36.78
N ASP A 20 17.01 -6.11 -35.64
CA ASP A 20 15.69 -6.46 -35.13
C ASP A 20 14.59 -5.67 -35.83
N SER A 21 14.85 -4.42 -36.22
CA SER A 21 13.92 -3.59 -37.01
C SER A 21 13.64 -4.17 -38.39
N ILE A 22 14.65 -4.77 -39.04
CA ILE A 22 14.50 -5.41 -40.33
C ILE A 22 13.66 -6.69 -40.20
N LYS A 23 13.94 -7.54 -39.20
CA LYS A 23 13.14 -8.74 -38.93
C LYS A 23 11.69 -8.39 -38.61
N GLU A 24 11.47 -7.34 -37.83
CA GLU A 24 10.12 -6.89 -37.51
C GLU A 24 9.36 -6.35 -38.70
N THR A 25 10.02 -5.65 -39.59
CA THR A 25 9.44 -5.18 -40.88
C THR A 25 9.04 -6.36 -41.74
N PHE A 26 9.87 -7.39 -41.88
CA PHE A 26 9.53 -8.61 -42.62
C PHE A 26 8.38 -9.37 -41.98
N ASN A 27 8.33 -9.49 -40.67
CA ASN A 27 7.23 -10.10 -39.94
C ASN A 27 5.92 -9.32 -40.12
N ARG A 28 5.97 -8.00 -40.14
CA ARG A 28 4.79 -7.14 -40.40
C ARG A 28 4.21 -7.38 -41.79
N ILE A 29 5.05 -7.53 -42.81
CA ILE A 29 4.61 -7.85 -44.16
C ILE A 29 3.98 -9.25 -44.18
N LYS A 30 4.57 -10.23 -43.49
CA LYS A 30 4.08 -11.61 -43.44
C LYS A 30 2.74 -11.76 -42.72
N TYR A 31 2.47 -10.92 -41.72
CA TYR A 31 1.25 -10.96 -40.90
C TYR A 31 0.25 -9.82 -41.19
N GLY A 32 0.28 -9.26 -42.40
CA GLY A 32 -0.69 -8.25 -42.81
C GLY A 32 -0.58 -6.91 -42.08
N GLY A 33 0.63 -6.56 -41.62
CA GLY A 33 0.89 -5.28 -40.96
C GLY A 33 0.64 -5.27 -39.43
N ILE A 34 0.26 -6.40 -38.84
CA ILE A 34 0.10 -6.53 -37.39
C ILE A 34 1.48 -6.79 -36.77
N PRO A 35 1.91 -6.01 -35.75
CA PRO A 35 3.19 -6.26 -35.07
C PRO A 35 3.19 -7.63 -34.40
N SER A 36 4.28 -8.39 -34.57
CA SER A 36 4.44 -9.73 -33.99
C SER A 36 4.61 -9.74 -32.47
N GLN A 37 4.91 -8.61 -31.88
CA GLN A 37 5.06 -8.43 -30.44
C GLN A 37 4.28 -7.20 -29.96
N ALA A 38 3.37 -7.42 -29.02
CA ALA A 38 2.70 -6.35 -28.32
C ALA A 38 3.60 -5.83 -27.19
N GLN A 39 4.02 -4.58 -27.27
CA GLN A 39 4.70 -3.90 -26.18
C GLN A 39 3.68 -3.20 -25.31
N ARG A 40 3.84 -3.35 -23.98
CA ARG A 40 2.99 -2.70 -22.99
C ARG A 40 3.83 -1.75 -22.14
N VAL A 41 3.33 -0.55 -21.94
CA VAL A 41 3.95 0.46 -21.10
C VAL A 41 3.03 0.74 -19.93
N PHE A 42 3.58 0.70 -18.73
CA PHE A 42 2.86 0.95 -17.49
C PHE A 42 3.43 2.19 -16.83
N TYR A 43 2.55 3.04 -16.30
CA TYR A 43 2.91 4.21 -15.54
C TYR A 43 2.44 4.03 -14.10
N ILE A 44 3.37 4.06 -13.15
CA ILE A 44 3.08 3.96 -11.73
C ILE A 44 3.41 5.30 -11.09
N ASN A 45 2.44 5.88 -10.37
CA ASN A 45 2.67 7.10 -9.62
C ASN A 45 3.53 6.81 -8.38
N LEU A 46 4.70 7.42 -8.32
CA LEU A 46 5.65 7.31 -7.21
C LEU A 46 5.48 8.42 -6.16
N GLN A 47 4.52 9.30 -6.34
CA GLN A 47 4.21 10.33 -5.35
C GLN A 47 3.52 9.71 -4.13
N GLU A 48 3.72 10.34 -2.99
CA GLU A 48 3.03 9.97 -1.75
C GLU A 48 1.52 10.15 -1.89
N ILE A 49 0.77 9.10 -1.59
CA ILE A 49 -0.69 9.13 -1.48
C ILE A 49 -1.04 9.49 -0.04
N LYS A 50 -1.52 10.72 0.14
CA LYS A 50 -1.73 11.32 1.46
C LYS A 50 -3.17 11.18 1.95
N GLY A 51 -3.32 11.18 3.26
CA GLY A 51 -4.61 11.34 3.90
C GLY A 51 -5.57 10.17 3.70
N ILE A 52 -5.06 8.94 3.69
CA ILE A 52 -5.88 7.74 3.62
C ILE A 52 -6.54 7.55 4.99
N PRO A 53 -7.88 7.67 5.10
CA PRO A 53 -8.54 7.55 6.38
C PRO A 53 -8.61 6.10 6.85
N PHE A 54 -8.46 5.90 8.15
CA PHE A 54 -8.68 4.63 8.83
C PHE A 54 -9.45 4.81 10.13
N GLY A 55 -10.03 3.73 10.63
CA GLY A 55 -10.67 3.69 11.93
C GLY A 55 -10.89 2.25 12.37
N THR A 56 -10.80 2.01 13.68
CA THR A 56 -11.11 0.71 14.27
C THR A 56 -12.62 0.51 14.36
N SER A 57 -13.16 -0.49 13.66
CA SER A 57 -14.58 -0.86 13.75
C SER A 57 -14.92 -1.50 15.10
N THR A 58 -14.01 -2.35 15.58
CA THR A 58 -14.06 -2.98 16.90
C THR A 58 -13.00 -2.36 17.81
N PRO A 59 -13.29 -2.19 19.12
CA PRO A 59 -12.28 -1.73 20.06
C PRO A 59 -11.10 -2.68 20.14
N VAL A 60 -9.90 -2.13 20.35
CA VAL A 60 -8.68 -2.89 20.63
C VAL A 60 -8.48 -2.94 22.14
N ASN A 61 -8.27 -4.14 22.66
CA ASN A 61 -8.00 -4.31 24.08
C ASN A 61 -6.58 -3.80 24.41
N TYR A 62 -6.47 -3.07 25.51
CA TYR A 62 -5.22 -2.51 26.02
C TYR A 62 -5.12 -2.75 27.52
N PHE A 63 -4.05 -3.37 27.98
CA PHE A 63 -3.78 -3.52 29.40
C PHE A 63 -2.83 -2.40 29.87
N ASP A 64 -3.32 -1.55 30.76
CA ASP A 64 -2.50 -0.51 31.38
C ASP A 64 -1.86 -1.03 32.67
N ASN A 65 -0.55 -1.26 32.59
CA ASN A 65 0.22 -1.78 33.73
C ASN A 65 0.27 -0.82 34.92
N PHE A 66 0.08 0.47 34.71
CA PHE A 66 0.12 1.47 35.77
C PHE A 66 -1.18 1.49 36.56
N TYR A 67 -2.31 1.45 35.89
CA TYR A 67 -3.64 1.41 36.49
C TYR A 67 -4.10 -0.02 36.82
N ASN A 68 -3.35 -1.02 36.32
CA ASN A 68 -3.69 -2.45 36.41
C ASN A 68 -5.13 -2.74 35.97
N SER A 69 -5.51 -2.17 34.85
CA SER A 69 -6.85 -2.28 34.30
C SER A 69 -6.83 -2.52 32.80
N GLU A 70 -7.86 -3.21 32.31
CA GLU A 70 -8.12 -3.36 30.89
C GLU A 70 -8.94 -2.19 30.36
N LEU A 71 -8.54 -1.66 29.22
CA LEU A 71 -9.18 -0.53 28.56
C LEU A 71 -9.52 -0.93 27.13
N MET A 72 -10.66 -0.47 26.65
CA MET A 72 -11.09 -0.63 25.27
C MET A 72 -10.75 0.61 24.46
N LEU A 73 -9.82 0.48 23.52
CA LEU A 73 -9.35 1.59 22.68
C LEU A 73 -10.06 1.62 21.34
N ARG A 74 -10.43 2.81 20.92
CA ARG A 74 -10.79 3.11 19.54
C ARG A 74 -9.82 4.14 18.99
N ALA A 75 -9.31 3.86 17.79
CA ALA A 75 -8.40 4.75 17.09
C ALA A 75 -8.96 5.09 15.71
N HIS A 76 -8.75 6.33 15.30
CA HIS A 76 -9.05 6.78 13.95
C HIS A 76 -8.03 7.83 13.53
N GLY A 77 -7.89 8.01 12.23
CA GLY A 77 -6.94 8.99 11.72
C GLY A 77 -6.67 8.84 10.25
N THR A 78 -5.48 9.23 9.85
CA THR A 78 -5.03 9.12 8.46
C THR A 78 -3.60 8.61 8.41
N TYR A 79 -3.28 7.91 7.34
CA TYR A 79 -1.92 7.53 7.00
C TYR A 79 -1.61 7.88 5.54
N SER A 80 -0.36 7.81 5.19
CA SER A 80 0.11 7.99 3.82
C SER A 80 0.91 6.78 3.39
N ILE A 81 0.87 6.49 2.09
CA ILE A 81 1.68 5.44 1.48
C ILE A 81 2.48 5.99 0.31
N LYS A 82 3.57 5.32 0.00
CA LYS A 82 4.39 5.59 -1.19
C LYS A 82 4.84 4.30 -1.82
N VAL A 83 4.82 4.24 -3.14
CA VAL A 83 5.44 3.14 -3.87
C VAL A 83 6.95 3.36 -3.91
N VAL A 84 7.70 2.43 -3.32
CA VAL A 84 9.17 2.47 -3.26
C VAL A 84 9.81 1.48 -4.23
N GLU A 85 9.14 0.38 -4.54
CA GLU A 85 9.55 -0.58 -5.56
C GLU A 85 8.45 -0.82 -6.60
N PRO A 86 8.44 -0.06 -7.72
CA PRO A 86 7.34 -0.07 -8.68
C PRO A 86 7.12 -1.43 -9.34
N PHE A 87 8.16 -2.22 -9.53
CA PHE A 87 8.06 -3.52 -10.18
C PHE A 87 7.33 -4.54 -9.30
N LYS A 88 7.69 -4.61 -8.01
CA LYS A 88 6.97 -5.44 -7.03
C LYS A 88 5.51 -4.99 -6.90
N PHE A 89 5.30 -3.68 -6.78
CA PHE A 89 3.97 -3.11 -6.70
C PHE A 89 3.11 -3.50 -7.89
N TYR A 90 3.66 -3.45 -9.11
CA TYR A 90 2.97 -3.88 -10.31
C TYR A 90 2.59 -5.37 -10.26
N GLN A 91 3.50 -6.22 -9.83
CA GLN A 91 3.27 -7.67 -9.82
C GLN A 91 2.26 -8.11 -8.76
N GLU A 92 2.30 -7.50 -7.56
CA GLU A 92 1.58 -7.98 -6.39
C GLU A 92 0.28 -7.20 -6.10
N VAL A 93 0.22 -5.93 -6.50
CA VAL A 93 -0.90 -5.05 -6.12
C VAL A 93 -1.85 -4.78 -7.27
N ILE A 94 -1.34 -4.68 -8.50
CA ILE A 94 -2.19 -4.34 -9.65
C ILE A 94 -3.01 -5.55 -10.09
N PRO A 95 -4.36 -5.46 -10.08
CA PRO A 95 -5.22 -6.55 -10.51
C PRO A 95 -4.95 -6.92 -11.97
N ARG A 96 -4.90 -8.22 -12.23
CA ARG A 96 -4.62 -8.75 -13.58
C ARG A 96 -5.67 -8.28 -14.61
N GLU A 97 -6.90 -8.11 -14.19
CA GLU A 97 -8.00 -7.61 -15.01
C GLU A 97 -7.74 -6.20 -15.51
N ALA A 98 -7.20 -5.33 -14.66
CA ALA A 98 -6.83 -3.97 -15.06
C ALA A 98 -5.75 -3.96 -16.16
N VAL A 99 -4.83 -4.92 -16.10
CA VAL A 99 -3.78 -5.08 -17.12
C VAL A 99 -4.37 -5.57 -18.45
N THR A 100 -5.31 -6.51 -18.40
CA THR A 100 -5.95 -7.10 -19.61
C THR A 100 -6.91 -6.11 -20.28
N GLU A 101 -7.69 -5.39 -19.48
CA GLU A 101 -8.74 -4.50 -19.97
C GLU A 101 -8.26 -3.07 -20.21
N ASN A 102 -6.97 -2.81 -20.02
CA ASN A 102 -6.36 -1.48 -20.20
C ASN A 102 -7.01 -0.38 -19.35
N LYS A 103 -7.39 -0.73 -18.12
CA LYS A 103 -7.99 0.20 -17.15
C LYS A 103 -6.95 0.87 -16.27
N SER A 104 -7.24 2.09 -15.86
CA SER A 104 -6.51 2.71 -14.75
C SER A 104 -7.00 2.13 -13.42
N VAL A 105 -6.08 1.86 -12.51
CA VAL A 105 -6.37 1.43 -11.14
C VAL A 105 -6.12 2.61 -10.21
N ASP A 106 -7.15 3.00 -9.46
CA ASP A 106 -7.00 3.94 -8.35
C ASP A 106 -6.74 3.17 -7.06
N PHE A 107 -5.97 3.76 -6.15
CA PHE A 107 -5.80 3.20 -4.81
C PHE A 107 -7.14 2.99 -4.08
N ALA A 108 -8.15 3.81 -4.39
CA ALA A 108 -9.51 3.64 -3.87
C ALA A 108 -10.09 2.24 -4.12
N ASP A 109 -9.71 1.59 -5.24
CA ASP A 109 -10.21 0.27 -5.62
C ASP A 109 -9.67 -0.85 -4.72
N VAL A 110 -8.48 -0.66 -4.14
CA VAL A 110 -7.80 -1.64 -3.28
C VAL A 110 -7.74 -1.19 -1.82
N ARG A 111 -8.19 0.03 -1.52
CA ARG A 111 -8.08 0.65 -0.20
C ARG A 111 -8.71 -0.16 0.94
N ALA A 112 -9.82 -0.82 0.68
CA ALA A 112 -10.54 -1.56 1.73
C ALA A 112 -9.65 -2.66 2.32
N GLN A 113 -9.01 -3.46 1.48
CA GLN A 113 -8.09 -4.51 1.92
C GLN A 113 -6.91 -3.93 2.72
N TYR A 114 -6.26 -2.89 2.20
CA TYR A 114 -5.10 -2.31 2.87
C TYR A 114 -5.47 -1.59 4.18
N ASN A 115 -6.66 -1.04 4.28
CA ASN A 115 -7.16 -0.50 5.55
C ASN A 115 -7.35 -1.59 6.61
N GLU A 116 -7.84 -2.77 6.23
CA GLU A 116 -7.98 -3.90 7.18
C GLU A 116 -6.61 -4.38 7.67
N GLU A 117 -5.64 -4.53 6.78
CA GLU A 117 -4.25 -4.88 7.14
C GLU A 117 -3.60 -3.80 8.02
N PHE A 118 -3.84 -2.52 7.69
CA PHE A 118 -3.34 -1.39 8.49
C PHE A 118 -3.92 -1.37 9.90
N VAL A 119 -5.22 -1.58 10.05
CA VAL A 119 -5.88 -1.65 11.36
C VAL A 119 -5.40 -2.88 12.16
N GLY A 120 -5.13 -3.99 11.50
CA GLY A 120 -4.49 -5.16 12.11
C GLY A 120 -3.11 -4.84 12.68
N ALA A 121 -2.26 -4.17 11.89
CA ALA A 121 -0.95 -3.71 12.32
C ALA A 121 -1.02 -2.69 13.47
N LEU A 122 -2.04 -1.81 13.47
CA LEU A 122 -2.29 -0.88 14.56
C LEU A 122 -2.63 -1.62 15.87
N GLY A 123 -3.46 -2.67 15.80
CA GLY A 123 -3.74 -3.53 16.94
C GLY A 123 -2.47 -4.15 17.52
N SER A 124 -1.61 -4.68 16.68
CA SER A 124 -0.31 -5.23 17.08
C SER A 124 0.60 -4.18 17.69
N ALA A 125 0.67 -2.98 17.12
CA ALA A 125 1.47 -1.87 17.64
C ALA A 125 0.97 -1.37 19.00
N ILE A 126 -0.34 -1.33 19.22
CA ILE A 126 -0.97 -0.97 20.50
C ILE A 126 -0.64 -2.03 21.55
N ASN A 127 -0.69 -3.31 21.20
CA ASN A 127 -0.32 -4.40 22.10
C ASN A 127 1.18 -4.34 22.47
N GLN A 128 2.05 -4.03 21.52
CA GLN A 128 3.47 -3.81 21.79
C GLN A 128 3.69 -2.64 22.75
N TYR A 129 2.99 -1.53 22.53
CA TYR A 129 3.01 -0.35 23.39
C TYR A 129 2.60 -0.70 24.83
N SER A 130 1.58 -1.54 25.00
CA SER A 130 1.16 -2.08 26.32
C SER A 130 2.25 -2.96 26.94
N ALA A 131 2.82 -3.88 26.15
CA ALA A 131 3.86 -4.80 26.63
C ALA A 131 5.14 -4.08 27.10
N ASP A 132 5.48 -2.95 26.47
CA ASP A 132 6.59 -2.10 26.87
C ASP A 132 6.32 -1.31 28.17
N GLY A 133 5.14 -1.46 28.78
CA GLY A 133 4.76 -0.82 30.03
C GLY A 133 4.44 0.66 29.92
N GLU A 134 4.18 1.13 28.73
CA GLU A 134 3.84 2.53 28.46
C GLU A 134 2.42 2.85 28.96
N ARG A 135 2.23 4.08 29.46
CA ARG A 135 0.91 4.50 29.98
C ARG A 135 -0.01 4.95 28.84
N ILE A 136 -1.27 4.57 28.93
CA ILE A 136 -2.30 4.99 27.98
C ILE A 136 -2.44 6.52 27.88
N SER A 137 -2.26 7.23 29.00
CA SER A 137 -2.36 8.68 29.06
C SER A 137 -1.35 9.41 28.17
N PHE A 138 -0.25 8.76 27.81
CA PHE A 138 0.79 9.32 26.94
C PHE A 138 0.65 8.89 25.47
N ILE A 139 -0.32 8.07 25.12
CA ILE A 139 -0.46 7.51 23.77
C ILE A 139 -0.53 8.61 22.68
N LYS A 140 -1.23 9.71 22.97
CA LYS A 140 -1.31 10.85 22.04
C LYS A 140 0.02 11.54 21.78
N SER A 141 0.89 11.62 22.79
CA SER A 141 2.22 12.22 22.63
C SER A 141 3.24 11.26 22.00
N LYS A 142 2.94 9.95 22.01
CA LYS A 142 3.82 8.89 21.50
C LYS A 142 3.34 8.27 20.18
N GLN A 143 2.50 8.96 19.44
CA GLN A 143 2.00 8.50 18.11
C GLN A 143 3.14 8.10 17.16
N ARG A 144 4.28 8.81 17.25
CA ARG A 144 5.45 8.47 16.43
C ARG A 144 6.02 7.09 16.76
N LEU A 145 6.03 6.70 18.04
CA LEU A 145 6.49 5.38 18.48
C LEU A 145 5.55 4.28 17.94
N ILE A 146 4.25 4.49 18.05
CA ILE A 146 3.25 3.56 17.48
C ILE A 146 3.42 3.46 15.96
N GLY A 147 3.64 4.58 15.27
CA GLY A 147 3.94 4.59 13.83
C GLY A 147 5.19 3.76 13.48
N GLN A 148 6.22 3.78 14.33
CA GLN A 148 7.42 2.94 14.13
C GLN A 148 7.11 1.44 14.30
N TYR A 149 6.33 1.07 15.32
CA TYR A 149 5.89 -0.33 15.49
C TYR A 149 5.05 -0.82 14.32
N MET A 150 4.15 0.03 13.83
CA MET A 150 3.36 -0.29 12.64
C MET A 150 4.21 -0.47 11.40
N ALA A 151 5.18 0.42 11.18
CA ALA A 151 6.11 0.32 10.05
C ALA A 151 6.90 -1.00 10.11
N GLN A 152 7.37 -1.42 11.28
CA GLN A 152 8.03 -2.71 11.45
C GLN A 152 7.10 -3.88 11.15
N THR A 153 5.86 -3.85 11.64
CA THR A 153 4.86 -4.91 11.40
C THR A 153 4.51 -5.02 9.92
N LEU A 154 4.37 -3.88 9.23
CA LEU A 154 4.00 -3.84 7.81
C LEU A 154 5.20 -3.98 6.86
N ASP A 155 6.43 -3.94 7.35
CA ASP A 155 7.63 -3.95 6.49
C ASP A 155 7.71 -5.21 5.63
N GLU A 156 7.48 -6.38 6.21
CA GLU A 156 7.52 -7.65 5.48
C GLU A 156 6.41 -7.74 4.43
N GLU A 157 5.19 -7.38 4.79
CA GLU A 157 4.01 -7.55 3.94
C GLU A 157 3.85 -6.46 2.90
N TRP A 158 4.20 -5.23 3.23
CA TRP A 158 3.99 -4.08 2.37
C TRP A 158 5.26 -3.65 1.65
N THR A 159 6.37 -3.46 2.38
CA THR A 159 7.61 -2.97 1.77
C THR A 159 8.32 -4.06 1.01
N GLN A 160 8.59 -5.19 1.67
CA GLN A 160 9.37 -6.26 1.05
C GLN A 160 8.56 -7.07 0.03
N ALA A 161 7.30 -7.40 0.32
CA ALA A 161 6.48 -8.19 -0.58
C ALA A 161 5.84 -7.36 -1.69
N ARG A 162 5.34 -6.15 -1.39
CA ARG A 162 4.52 -5.36 -2.33
C ARG A 162 5.16 -4.05 -2.80
N GLY A 163 6.31 -3.67 -2.26
CA GLY A 163 7.02 -2.46 -2.65
C GLY A 163 6.33 -1.15 -2.29
N MET A 164 5.51 -1.16 -1.22
CA MET A 164 4.85 0.03 -0.65
C MET A 164 5.38 0.30 0.75
N GLU A 165 5.51 1.55 1.11
CA GLU A 165 5.93 1.97 2.45
C GLU A 165 4.90 2.91 3.08
N VAL A 166 4.69 2.76 4.39
CA VAL A 166 3.79 3.61 5.17
C VAL A 166 4.53 4.84 5.66
N PHE A 167 3.91 5.99 5.47
CA PHE A 167 4.40 7.28 5.95
C PHE A 167 3.35 7.98 6.80
N ALA A 168 3.80 8.93 7.62
CA ALA A 168 2.98 9.94 8.27
C ALA A 168 1.67 9.41 8.86
N VAL A 169 1.78 8.53 9.84
CA VAL A 169 0.62 8.07 10.60
C VAL A 169 0.21 9.15 11.60
N GLY A 170 -0.98 9.70 11.40
CA GLY A 170 -1.64 10.59 12.36
C GLY A 170 -2.87 9.91 12.93
N MET A 171 -3.00 9.85 14.25
CA MET A 171 -4.15 9.20 14.86
C MET A 171 -4.66 9.97 16.09
N ASP A 172 -5.94 9.80 16.36
CA ASP A 172 -6.56 10.12 17.64
C ASP A 172 -7.08 8.84 18.28
N VAL A 173 -6.91 8.74 19.59
CA VAL A 173 -7.27 7.56 20.36
C VAL A 173 -8.26 7.98 21.46
N SER A 174 -9.37 7.28 21.51
CA SER A 174 -10.33 7.34 22.61
C SER A 174 -10.35 6.00 23.35
N TYR A 175 -10.57 6.04 24.64
CA TYR A 175 -10.64 4.84 25.46
C TYR A 175 -11.80 4.92 26.44
N THR A 176 -12.34 3.77 26.77
CA THR A 176 -13.34 3.59 27.82
C THR A 176 -12.84 2.51 28.77
N GLU A 177 -13.00 2.74 30.07
CA GLU A 177 -12.84 1.68 31.03
C GLU A 177 -13.95 0.66 30.82
N ASP A 178 -13.57 -0.62 30.82
CA ASP A 178 -14.57 -1.68 30.80
C ASP A 178 -15.28 -1.66 32.16
N SER A 179 -16.51 -1.18 32.15
CA SER A 179 -17.34 -1.19 33.34
C SER A 179 -17.76 -2.64 33.62
N GLN A 180 -17.02 -3.36 34.44
CA GLN A 180 -17.48 -4.61 35.01
C GLN A 180 -18.64 -4.37 35.99
#